data_82e85825ca7d21b989cb68fcbfb52f8b
#
_entry.id   82e85825ca7d21b989cb68fcbfb52f8b
#
_cell.length_a   1.000
_cell.length_b   1.000
_cell.length_c   1.000
_cell.angle_alpha   90.00
_cell.angle_beta   90.00
_cell.angle_gamma   90.00
#
_symmetry.space_group_name_H-M   'P 1'
#
loop_
_entity.id
_entity.type
_entity.pdbx_description
1 polymer ?
#
loop_
_entity_poly.entity_id
_entity_poly.type
_entity_poly.pdbx_seq_one_letter_code
_entity_poly.pdbx_strand_id
1 'polypeptide(L)' 'TRKDTKDIEQILDQTREQLLTQEGLMFDGDPASPEAIDSIISAMQIGMEMAKKKNKEKYTPKKYRKS' A
#
# COMPACT_ATOMS: atom_id res chain seq x y z
N THR A 1 8.11 -0.06 12.91
CA THR A 1 9.51 -0.41 12.90
C THR A 1 10.10 -0.34 11.50
N ARG A 2 11.40 -0.41 11.41
CA ARG A 2 12.10 -0.40 10.14
C ARG A 2 11.64 -1.53 9.22
N LYS A 3 11.51 -2.71 9.78
CA LYS A 3 11.14 -3.88 9.01
C LYS A 3 9.75 -3.71 8.40
N ASP A 4 8.81 -3.20 9.18
CA ASP A 4 7.45 -3.01 8.70
C ASP A 4 7.40 -1.99 7.56
N THR A 5 8.14 -0.90 7.71
CA THR A 5 8.21 0.12 6.67
C THR A 5 8.83 -0.44 5.41
N LYS A 6 9.89 -1.22 5.56
CA LYS A 6 10.59 -1.81 4.43
C LYS A 6 9.68 -2.79 3.67
N ASP A 7 8.88 -3.57 4.40
CA ASP A 7 7.96 -4.50 3.76
C ASP A 7 6.93 -3.76 2.90
N ILE A 8 6.39 -2.67 3.42
CA ILE A 8 5.42 -1.87 2.66
C ILE A 8 6.10 -1.26 1.43
N GLU A 9 7.28 -0.69 1.60
CA GLU A 9 8.00 -0.09 0.48
C GLU A 9 8.28 -1.12 -0.61
N GLN A 10 8.66 -2.32 -0.24
CA GLN A 10 8.95 -3.37 -1.20
C GLN A 10 7.71 -3.75 -1.99
N ILE A 11 6.58 -3.90 -1.32
CA ILE A 11 5.33 -4.22 -1.99
C ILE A 11 4.94 -3.10 -2.97
N LEU A 12 5.09 -1.86 -2.53
CA LEU A 12 4.74 -0.71 -3.37
C LEU A 12 5.63 -0.64 -4.60
N ASP A 13 6.92 -0.87 -4.44
CA ASP A 13 7.86 -0.85 -5.56
C ASP A 13 7.53 -1.94 -6.58
N GLN A 14 7.26 -3.14 -6.11
CA GLN A 14 6.90 -4.24 -6.99
C GLN A 14 5.60 -3.96 -7.72
N THR A 15 4.62 -3.45 -7.02
CA THR A 15 3.33 -3.13 -7.63
C THR A 15 3.50 -2.04 -8.68
N ARG A 16 4.28 -1.02 -8.37
CA ARG A 16 4.51 0.05 -9.32
C ARG A 16 5.15 -0.46 -10.60
N GLU A 17 6.16 -1.32 -10.47
CA GLU A 17 6.79 -1.89 -11.65
C GLU A 17 5.82 -2.71 -12.48
N GLN A 18 5.00 -3.51 -11.83
CA GLN A 18 4.01 -4.31 -12.53
C GLN A 18 3.01 -3.44 -13.28
N LEU A 19 2.56 -2.36 -12.65
CA LEU A 19 1.61 -1.46 -13.30
C LEU A 19 2.24 -0.72 -14.47
N LEU A 20 3.49 -0.31 -14.33
CA LEU A 20 4.19 0.41 -15.39
C LEU A 20 4.49 -0.47 -16.61
N THR A 21 4.69 -1.76 -16.39
CA THR A 21 5.01 -2.68 -17.48
C THR A 21 3.78 -3.33 -18.09
N GLN A 22 2.61 -3.14 -17.50
CA GLN A 22 1.40 -3.77 -17.99
C GLN A 22 0.87 -3.03 -19.21
N GLU A 23 0.82 -3.73 -20.34
CA GLU A 23 0.26 -3.16 -21.55
C GLU A 23 -1.25 -3.18 -21.50
N GLY A 24 -1.85 -2.14 -22.06
CA GLY A 24 -3.31 -2.05 -22.14
C GLY A 24 -4.00 -1.71 -20.84
N LEU A 25 -3.26 -1.31 -19.82
CA LEU A 25 -3.87 -0.89 -18.58
C LEU A 25 -4.64 0.41 -18.77
N MET A 26 -5.92 0.39 -18.39
CA MET A 26 -6.82 1.51 -18.62
C MET A 26 -7.46 1.95 -17.31
N PHE A 27 -7.66 3.24 -17.16
CA PHE A 27 -8.42 3.80 -16.06
C PHE A 27 -9.51 4.69 -16.64
N ASP A 28 -10.74 4.35 -16.34
CA ASP A 28 -11.89 5.15 -16.77
C ASP A 28 -11.89 5.41 -18.28
N GLY A 29 -11.48 4.41 -19.05
CA GLY A 29 -11.46 4.50 -20.49
C GLY A 29 -10.23 5.13 -21.10
N ASP A 30 -9.33 5.62 -20.27
CA ASP A 30 -8.08 6.24 -20.74
C ASP A 30 -6.87 5.38 -20.38
N PRO A 31 -5.80 5.42 -21.18
CA PRO A 31 -4.59 4.70 -20.84
C PRO A 31 -4.02 5.18 -19.50
N ALA A 32 -3.48 4.24 -18.74
CA ALA A 32 -2.87 4.58 -17.45
C ALA A 32 -1.62 5.42 -17.67
N SER A 33 -1.60 6.62 -17.11
CA SER A 33 -0.42 7.47 -17.15
C SER A 33 0.48 7.17 -15.96
N PRO A 34 1.78 7.51 -16.06
CA PRO A 34 2.66 7.37 -14.91
C PRO A 34 2.17 8.15 -13.68
N GLU A 35 1.56 9.30 -13.90
CA GLU A 35 1.02 10.11 -12.80
C GLU A 35 -0.16 9.40 -12.14
N ALA A 36 -1.01 8.77 -12.93
CA ALA A 36 -2.13 8.01 -12.37
C ALA A 36 -1.63 6.83 -11.55
N ILE A 37 -0.61 6.15 -12.05
CA ILE A 37 -0.01 5.03 -11.33
C ILE A 37 0.61 5.49 -10.03
N ASP A 38 1.32 6.62 -10.04
CA ASP A 38 1.90 7.17 -8.83
C ASP A 38 0.82 7.52 -7.81
N SER A 39 -0.32 8.04 -8.26
CA SER A 39 -1.43 8.35 -7.37
C SER A 39 -2.00 7.08 -6.73
N ILE A 40 -2.11 6.00 -7.49
CA ILE A 40 -2.56 4.72 -6.96
C ILE A 40 -1.58 4.20 -5.92
N ILE A 41 -0.30 4.26 -6.20
CA ILE A 41 0.73 3.80 -5.26
C ILE A 41 0.67 4.61 -3.97
N SER A 42 0.49 5.92 -4.06
CA SER A 42 0.36 6.76 -2.88
C SER A 42 -0.86 6.37 -2.04
N ALA A 43 -1.99 6.12 -2.69
CA ALA A 43 -3.19 5.68 -1.99
C ALA A 43 -2.99 4.32 -1.33
N MET A 44 -2.29 3.42 -2.01
CA MET A 44 -1.97 2.10 -1.44
C MET A 44 -1.10 2.25 -0.20
N GLN A 45 -0.11 3.13 -0.25
CA GLN A 45 0.75 3.36 0.90
C GLN A 45 -0.05 3.80 2.11
N ILE A 46 -0.93 4.75 1.92
CA ILE A 46 -1.80 5.23 3.00
C ILE A 46 -2.65 4.08 3.55
N GLY A 47 -3.27 3.32 2.65
CA GLY A 47 -4.10 2.20 3.04
C GLY A 47 -3.33 1.12 3.80
N MET A 48 -2.13 0.81 3.35
CA MET A 48 -1.30 -0.21 4.00
C MET A 48 -0.81 0.25 5.37
N GLU A 49 -0.49 1.53 5.51
CA GLU A 49 -0.10 2.06 6.81
C GLU A 49 -1.26 1.99 7.79
N MET A 50 -2.47 2.30 7.32
CA MET A 50 -3.65 2.18 8.16
C MET A 50 -3.93 0.74 8.55
N ALA A 51 -3.79 -0.17 7.62
CA ALA A 51 -4.00 -1.60 7.88
C ALA A 51 -2.98 -2.11 8.90
N LYS A 52 -1.74 -1.69 8.78
CA LYS A 52 -0.68 -2.06 9.71
C LYS A 52 -1.02 -1.59 11.12
N LYS A 53 -1.48 -0.36 11.23
CA LYS A 53 -1.88 0.19 12.53
C LYS A 53 -3.03 -0.59 13.13
N LYS A 54 -4.03 -0.92 12.35
CA LYS A 54 -5.17 -1.69 12.83
C LYS A 54 -4.77 -3.08 13.25
N ASN A 55 -3.86 -3.71 12.51
CA ASN A 55 -3.35 -5.01 12.89
C ASN A 55 -2.65 -4.99 14.24
N LYS A 56 -1.84 -3.98 14.46
CA LYS A 56 -1.16 -3.84 15.75
C LYS A 56 -2.15 -3.69 16.89
N GLU A 57 -3.18 -2.88 16.71
CA GLU A 57 -4.21 -2.72 17.71
C GLU A 57 -4.93 -4.04 17.98
N LYS A 58 -5.27 -4.76 16.92
CA LYS A 58 -6.00 -6.01 17.02
C LYS A 58 -5.21 -7.09 17.77
N TYR A 59 -3.91 -7.13 17.56
CA TYR A 59 -3.06 -8.19 18.16
C TYR A 59 -2.34 -7.76 19.41
N THR A 60 -2.65 -6.57 19.95
CA THR A 60 -2.07 -6.13 21.21
C THR A 60 -2.55 -7.03 22.34
N PRO A 61 -1.66 -7.52 23.21
CA PRO A 61 -2.07 -8.37 24.33
C PRO A 61 -3.10 -7.68 25.20
N LYS A 62 -4.06 -8.46 25.67
CA LYS A 62 -5.16 -7.92 26.47
C LYS A 62 -4.70 -7.15 27.69
N LYS A 63 -3.62 -7.58 28.32
CA LYS A 63 -3.13 -6.92 29.52
C LYS A 63 -2.70 -5.48 29.28
N TYR A 64 -2.46 -5.10 28.05
CA TYR A 64 -2.07 -3.74 27.70
C TYR A 64 -3.20 -2.93 27.10
N ARG A 65 -4.36 -3.54 26.98
CA ARG A 65 -5.52 -2.87 26.42
C ARG A 65 -6.35 -2.27 27.53
N LYS A 66 -6.87 -1.11 27.25
CA LYS A 66 -7.93 -0.57 28.09
C LYS A 66 -9.26 -1.10 27.60
N SER A 67 -9.97 -1.71 28.47
CA SER A 67 -11.25 -2.30 28.08
C SER A 67 -12.29 -1.26 27.79
#